data_ee8b599f27a18f8bcd1b88c85cf4a40e
#
_entry.id   ee8b599f27a18f8bcd1b88c85cf4a40e
#
_cell.length_a   1.000
_cell.length_b   1.000
_cell.length_c   1.000
_cell.angle_alpha   90.00
_cell.angle_beta   90.00
_cell.angle_gamma   90.00
#
_symmetry.space_group_name_H-M   'P 1'
#
loop_
_entity.id
_entity.type
_entity.pdbx_description
1 polymer ?
#
loop_
_entity_poly.entity_id
_entity_poly.type
_entity_poly.pdbx_seq_one_letter_code
_entity_poly.pdbx_strand_id
1 'polypeptide(L)'
;MKKLLLILLCLPLLFSSCKKEEGCTDSTATNYNIDAENDDGSCIYEGCTDATANNYSAAASIDDGSCCKDCTMAYETINGFDSAELDAIANGYGYEDFGAFYIDEVLDGGDRWESGEFCGEDLMDTEDEEELDDVDENGTMDFRVYWDCQ
;
A
#
# COMPACT_ATOMS: atom_id res chain seq x y z
N MET A 1 45.57 44.02 -40.95
CA MET A 1 44.10 44.15 -40.85
C MET A 1 43.39 42.79 -40.95
N LYS A 2 43.76 41.86 -41.89
CA LYS A 2 43.11 40.55 -42.01
C LYS A 2 43.24 39.62 -40.76
N LYS A 3 44.37 39.69 -40.03
CA LYS A 3 44.60 38.86 -38.84
C LYS A 3 43.80 39.36 -37.62
N LEU A 4 43.50 40.65 -37.53
CA LEU A 4 42.71 41.25 -36.47
C LEU A 4 41.22 40.91 -36.63
N LEU A 5 40.76 40.82 -37.88
CA LEU A 5 39.37 40.42 -38.24
C LEU A 5 39.07 38.95 -37.87
N LEU A 6 40.05 38.04 -38.04
CA LEU A 6 39.93 36.65 -37.65
C LEU A 6 39.84 36.44 -36.15
N ILE A 7 40.57 37.22 -35.37
CA ILE A 7 40.51 37.17 -33.88
C ILE A 7 39.16 37.69 -33.39
N LEU A 8 38.61 38.73 -34.02
CA LEU A 8 37.32 39.30 -33.68
C LEU A 8 36.13 38.35 -33.99
N LEU A 9 36.32 37.50 -35.06
CA LEU A 9 35.31 36.53 -35.46
C LEU A 9 35.26 35.27 -34.53
N CYS A 10 36.39 34.93 -33.89
CA CYS A 10 36.47 33.79 -32.98
C CYS A 10 36.04 34.10 -31.53
N LEU A 11 35.97 35.40 -31.15
CA LEU A 11 35.61 35.82 -29.78
C LEU A 11 34.21 35.34 -29.35
N PRO A 12 33.14 35.41 -30.19
CA PRO A 12 31.80 34.94 -29.75
C PRO A 12 31.69 33.43 -29.57
N LEU A 13 32.62 32.64 -30.09
CA LEU A 13 32.60 31.19 -29.90
C LEU A 13 33.13 30.74 -28.55
N LEU A 14 33.80 31.62 -27.81
CA LEU A 14 34.32 31.32 -26.46
C LEU A 14 33.30 31.57 -25.35
N PHE A 15 32.17 32.19 -25.66
CA PHE A 15 31.03 32.32 -24.75
C PHE A 15 30.02 31.23 -24.99
N SER A 16 30.49 30.00 -25.24
CA SER A 16 29.63 28.83 -25.14
C SER A 16 29.16 28.75 -23.67
N SER A 17 27.98 29.30 -23.42
CA SER A 17 27.34 29.26 -22.13
C SER A 17 27.36 27.84 -21.66
N CYS A 18 28.13 27.55 -20.62
CA CYS A 18 28.01 26.32 -19.86
C CYS A 18 26.62 26.35 -19.25
N LYS A 19 25.63 25.75 -19.94
CA LYS A 19 24.32 25.53 -19.34
C LYS A 19 24.54 24.54 -18.22
N LYS A 20 24.19 24.95 -17.03
CA LYS A 20 24.11 24.01 -15.91
C LYS A 20 23.07 22.97 -16.23
N GLU A 21 23.41 21.73 -16.00
CA GLU A 21 22.47 20.62 -16.17
C GLU A 21 21.41 20.72 -15.05
N GLU A 22 20.15 20.73 -15.46
CA GLU A 22 19.01 20.73 -14.53
C GLU A 22 18.49 19.30 -14.38
N GLY A 23 18.02 18.94 -13.18
CA GLY A 23 17.51 17.63 -12.87
C GLY A 23 17.46 17.37 -11.36
N CYS A 24 17.01 16.20 -10.96
CA CYS A 24 16.97 15.82 -9.55
C CYS A 24 18.40 15.67 -8.99
N THR A 25 18.72 16.43 -7.94
CA THR A 25 20.03 16.41 -7.26
C THR A 25 20.02 15.58 -5.96
N ASP A 26 18.89 15.00 -5.57
CA ASP A 26 18.79 14.14 -4.39
C ASP A 26 19.18 12.71 -4.73
N SER A 27 20.27 12.21 -4.11
CA SER A 27 20.78 10.86 -4.34
C SER A 27 19.87 9.75 -3.82
N THR A 28 18.81 10.08 -3.06
CA THR A 28 17.81 9.12 -2.57
C THR A 28 16.62 8.99 -3.52
N ALA A 29 16.49 9.89 -4.49
CA ALA A 29 15.42 9.84 -5.48
C ALA A 29 15.71 8.79 -6.57
N THR A 30 14.66 8.14 -7.06
CA THR A 30 14.73 7.12 -8.12
C THR A 30 15.29 7.69 -9.43
N ASN A 31 15.03 8.95 -9.72
CA ASN A 31 15.49 9.65 -10.91
C ASN A 31 16.68 10.60 -10.64
N TYR A 32 17.50 10.29 -9.61
CA TYR A 32 18.72 11.06 -9.34
C TYR A 32 19.60 11.22 -10.58
N ASN A 33 20.00 12.46 -10.88
CA ASN A 33 20.92 12.76 -11.97
C ASN A 33 22.24 13.29 -11.40
N ILE A 34 23.29 12.47 -11.49
CA ILE A 34 24.63 12.82 -10.98
C ILE A 34 25.25 14.04 -11.71
N ASP A 35 24.83 14.32 -12.95
CA ASP A 35 25.33 15.41 -13.77
C ASP A 35 24.54 16.72 -13.52
N ALA A 36 23.42 16.67 -12.79
CA ALA A 36 22.63 17.86 -12.43
C ALA A 36 23.39 18.75 -11.46
N GLU A 37 23.53 20.03 -11.83
CA GLU A 37 24.10 21.07 -10.98
C GLU A 37 23.02 21.91 -10.28
N ASN A 38 21.79 21.89 -10.80
CA ASN A 38 20.63 22.57 -10.22
C ASN A 38 19.47 21.59 -10.10
N ASP A 39 18.86 21.56 -8.93
CA ASP A 39 17.60 20.86 -8.71
C ASP A 39 16.46 21.61 -9.43
N ASP A 40 15.74 20.88 -10.28
CA ASP A 40 14.59 21.39 -11.03
C ASP A 40 13.26 21.01 -10.38
N GLY A 41 13.28 20.33 -9.21
CA GLY A 41 12.12 19.86 -8.49
C GLY A 41 11.48 18.59 -9.11
N SER A 42 12.19 17.89 -10.01
CA SER A 42 11.70 16.70 -10.68
C SER A 42 11.96 15.39 -9.91
N CYS A 43 12.47 15.48 -8.66
CA CYS A 43 12.78 14.30 -7.88
C CYS A 43 11.56 13.38 -7.67
N ILE A 44 11.76 12.11 -7.91
CA ILE A 44 10.75 11.05 -7.77
C ILE A 44 11.19 10.13 -6.62
N TYR A 45 10.27 9.90 -5.69
CA TYR A 45 10.46 8.98 -4.57
C TYR A 45 9.41 7.89 -4.64
N GLU A 46 9.85 6.64 -4.60
CA GLU A 46 8.98 5.47 -4.51
C GLU A 46 8.77 5.10 -3.04
N GLY A 47 7.59 4.55 -2.71
CA GLY A 47 7.21 4.13 -1.37
C GLY A 47 5.70 4.11 -1.20
N CYS A 48 5.24 3.66 -0.04
CA CYS A 48 3.81 3.62 0.25
C CYS A 48 3.19 5.03 0.29
N THR A 49 2.15 5.24 -0.53
CA THR A 49 1.40 6.52 -0.61
C THR A 49 0.07 6.49 0.14
N ASP A 50 -0.34 5.35 0.69
CA ASP A 50 -1.55 5.24 1.52
C ASP A 50 -1.30 5.83 2.91
N ALA A 51 -2.00 6.94 3.22
CA ALA A 51 -1.85 7.63 4.50
C ALA A 51 -2.36 6.82 5.72
N THR A 52 -3.08 5.72 5.48
CA THR A 52 -3.55 4.81 6.53
C THR A 52 -2.60 3.64 6.78
N ALA A 53 -1.62 3.44 5.90
CA ALA A 53 -0.66 2.36 6.03
C ALA A 53 0.39 2.64 7.10
N ASN A 54 0.87 1.58 7.78
CA ASN A 54 1.86 1.64 8.85
C ASN A 54 3.20 2.22 8.38
N ASN A 55 3.56 1.96 7.12
CA ASN A 55 4.80 2.41 6.50
C ASN A 55 4.61 3.58 5.51
N TYR A 56 3.54 4.37 5.69
CA TYR A 56 3.28 5.56 4.88
C TYR A 56 4.50 6.48 4.79
N SER A 57 4.81 6.91 3.58
CA SER A 57 5.87 7.88 3.32
C SER A 57 5.31 9.17 2.71
N ALA A 58 5.27 10.24 3.49
CA ALA A 58 4.84 11.56 2.99
C ALA A 58 5.77 12.12 1.88
N ALA A 59 6.97 11.58 1.71
CA ALA A 59 7.90 11.94 0.64
C ALA A 59 7.66 11.14 -0.64
N ALA A 60 6.97 10.00 -0.58
CA ALA A 60 6.67 9.20 -1.74
C ALA A 60 5.78 9.97 -2.72
N SER A 61 6.16 9.94 -3.98
CA SER A 61 5.42 10.54 -5.10
C SER A 61 4.84 9.47 -6.04
N ILE A 62 5.32 8.23 -5.91
CA ILE A 62 4.84 7.06 -6.64
C ILE A 62 4.70 5.91 -5.64
N ASP A 63 3.54 5.25 -5.68
CA ASP A 63 3.32 4.03 -4.92
C ASP A 63 4.14 2.89 -5.53
N ASP A 64 4.90 2.21 -4.69
CA ASP A 64 5.72 1.06 -5.08
C ASP A 64 5.07 -0.28 -4.72
N GLY A 65 3.84 -0.26 -4.21
CA GLY A 65 3.11 -1.43 -3.78
C GLY A 65 3.59 -2.04 -2.46
N SER A 66 4.37 -1.29 -1.66
CA SER A 66 4.95 -1.78 -0.40
C SER A 66 4.11 -1.46 0.85
N CYS A 67 2.89 -0.91 0.68
CA CYS A 67 2.05 -0.52 1.80
C CYS A 67 1.78 -1.69 2.76
N CYS A 68 1.83 -1.42 4.06
CA CYS A 68 1.57 -2.39 5.12
C CYS A 68 0.45 -1.91 6.02
N LYS A 69 -0.46 -2.80 6.38
CA LYS A 69 -1.55 -2.55 7.33
C LYS A 69 -1.67 -3.71 8.32
N ASP A 70 -2.16 -3.39 9.52
CA ASP A 70 -2.60 -4.40 10.46
C ASP A 70 -4.00 -4.86 10.09
N CYS A 71 -4.15 -6.15 9.80
CA CYS A 71 -5.43 -6.75 9.45
C CYS A 71 -5.90 -7.68 10.57
N THR A 72 -7.19 -7.61 10.85
CA THR A 72 -7.86 -8.53 11.76
C THR A 72 -9.07 -9.11 11.08
N MET A 73 -9.33 -10.40 11.34
CA MET A 73 -10.54 -11.01 10.86
C MET A 73 -11.75 -10.35 11.57
N ALA A 74 -12.75 -10.01 10.77
CA ALA A 74 -14.01 -9.47 11.24
C ALA A 74 -15.18 -10.24 10.62
N TYR A 75 -16.34 -10.15 11.25
CA TYR A 75 -17.55 -10.70 10.69
C TYR A 75 -18.72 -9.72 10.85
N GLU A 76 -19.65 -9.77 9.92
CA GLU A 76 -20.91 -9.06 10.02
C GLU A 76 -22.09 -9.95 9.71
N THR A 77 -23.18 -9.75 10.44
CA THR A 77 -24.40 -10.51 10.24
C THR A 77 -25.23 -9.91 9.10
N ILE A 78 -25.82 -10.79 8.29
CA ILE A 78 -26.68 -10.49 7.17
C ILE A 78 -28.07 -11.10 7.47
N ASN A 79 -29.14 -10.57 6.88
CA ASN A 79 -30.48 -11.15 6.92
C ASN A 79 -31.12 -11.33 8.32
N GLY A 80 -30.71 -10.50 9.29
CA GLY A 80 -31.40 -10.40 10.58
C GLY A 80 -30.88 -11.30 11.69
N PHE A 81 -29.79 -12.02 11.45
CA PHE A 81 -29.05 -12.63 12.56
C PHE A 81 -28.48 -11.55 13.47
N ASP A 82 -28.51 -11.79 14.79
CA ASP A 82 -27.91 -10.91 15.78
C ASP A 82 -26.50 -11.45 16.15
N SER A 83 -25.48 -10.57 16.07
CA SER A 83 -24.11 -10.92 16.45
C SER A 83 -24.04 -11.47 17.89
N ALA A 84 -24.87 -10.95 18.79
CA ALA A 84 -24.93 -11.43 20.18
C ALA A 84 -25.48 -12.88 20.28
N GLU A 85 -26.33 -13.30 19.36
CA GLU A 85 -26.79 -14.69 19.30
C GLU A 85 -25.70 -15.63 18.83
N LEU A 86 -24.91 -15.21 17.83
CA LEU A 86 -23.75 -15.95 17.32
C LEU A 86 -22.68 -16.10 18.42
N ASP A 87 -22.35 -15.00 19.11
CA ASP A 87 -21.41 -15.04 20.24
C ASP A 87 -21.89 -15.93 21.37
N ALA A 88 -23.20 -15.97 21.63
CA ALA A 88 -23.76 -16.86 22.66
C ALA A 88 -23.61 -18.33 22.28
N ILE A 89 -23.71 -18.67 20.99
CA ILE A 89 -23.44 -20.03 20.46
C ILE A 89 -21.96 -20.35 20.67
N ALA A 90 -21.05 -19.50 20.24
CA ALA A 90 -19.60 -19.67 20.38
C ALA A 90 -19.18 -19.86 21.84
N ASN A 91 -19.72 -19.03 22.74
CA ASN A 91 -19.49 -19.15 24.18
C ASN A 91 -19.97 -20.50 24.73
N GLY A 92 -21.04 -21.07 24.18
CA GLY A 92 -21.53 -22.40 24.53
C GLY A 92 -20.54 -23.52 24.17
N TYR A 93 -19.69 -23.32 23.19
CA TYR A 93 -18.59 -24.21 22.78
C TYR A 93 -17.26 -23.86 23.45
N GLY A 94 -17.18 -22.77 24.19
CA GLY A 94 -16.00 -22.37 24.97
C GLY A 94 -15.11 -21.34 24.26
N TYR A 95 -15.58 -20.74 23.19
CA TYR A 95 -14.90 -19.67 22.48
C TYR A 95 -15.26 -18.27 23.03
N GLU A 96 -14.38 -17.29 22.85
CA GLU A 96 -14.59 -15.92 23.34
C GLU A 96 -15.68 -15.19 22.55
N ASP A 97 -15.72 -15.40 21.24
CA ASP A 97 -16.68 -14.83 20.30
C ASP A 97 -16.93 -15.78 19.10
N PHE A 98 -17.87 -15.40 18.23
CA PHE A 98 -18.20 -16.18 17.04
C PHE A 98 -17.05 -16.25 16.04
N GLY A 99 -16.25 -15.20 15.92
CA GLY A 99 -15.11 -15.20 15.02
C GLY A 99 -14.09 -16.29 15.36
N ALA A 100 -13.70 -16.38 16.65
CA ALA A 100 -12.79 -17.41 17.15
C ALA A 100 -13.35 -18.83 16.94
N PHE A 101 -14.65 -19.02 17.18
CA PHE A 101 -15.34 -20.28 16.89
C PHE A 101 -15.29 -20.65 15.42
N TYR A 102 -15.61 -19.69 14.55
CA TYR A 102 -15.67 -19.91 13.11
C TYR A 102 -14.31 -20.27 12.51
N ILE A 103 -13.24 -19.58 12.93
CA ILE A 103 -11.87 -19.90 12.49
C ILE A 103 -11.48 -21.33 12.87
N ASP A 104 -11.74 -21.73 14.11
CA ASP A 104 -11.26 -23.02 14.63
C ASP A 104 -12.10 -24.20 14.12
N GLU A 105 -13.43 -24.08 14.14
CA GLU A 105 -14.34 -25.21 13.86
C GLU A 105 -14.78 -25.28 12.39
N VAL A 106 -14.93 -24.14 11.71
CA VAL A 106 -15.43 -24.08 10.32
C VAL A 106 -14.28 -23.97 9.32
N LEU A 107 -13.30 -23.12 9.58
CA LEU A 107 -12.15 -22.96 8.70
C LEU A 107 -10.98 -23.91 9.02
N ASP A 108 -11.18 -24.87 9.97
CA ASP A 108 -10.20 -25.89 10.35
C ASP A 108 -8.88 -25.31 10.89
N GLY A 109 -8.96 -24.20 11.64
CA GLY A 109 -7.81 -23.60 12.34
C GLY A 109 -6.67 -23.17 11.41
N GLY A 110 -6.98 -22.81 10.17
CA GLY A 110 -5.95 -22.49 9.17
C GLY A 110 -5.18 -21.22 9.48
N ASP A 111 -3.86 -21.24 9.25
CA ASP A 111 -2.94 -20.10 9.39
C ASP A 111 -3.38 -18.86 8.54
N ARG A 112 -4.28 -19.09 7.60
CA ARG A 112 -4.82 -18.12 6.65
C ARG A 112 -5.59 -16.96 7.30
N TRP A 113 -6.17 -17.17 8.49
CA TRP A 113 -7.02 -16.21 9.20
C TRP A 113 -6.35 -15.64 10.46
N GLU A 114 -5.04 -15.78 10.60
CA GLU A 114 -4.31 -15.14 11.69
C GLU A 114 -4.20 -13.62 11.47
N SER A 115 -4.60 -12.85 12.48
CA SER A 115 -4.40 -11.40 12.49
C SER A 115 -2.92 -11.05 12.44
N GLY A 116 -2.55 -10.03 11.65
CA GLY A 116 -1.16 -9.62 11.53
C GLY A 116 -0.96 -8.42 10.63
N GLU A 117 0.30 -8.05 10.43
CA GLU A 117 0.69 -7.04 9.47
C GLU A 117 0.90 -7.69 8.10
N PHE A 118 0.19 -7.19 7.11
CA PHE A 118 0.30 -7.63 5.71
C PHE A 118 0.82 -6.48 4.85
N CYS A 119 1.63 -6.81 3.86
CA CYS A 119 2.30 -5.82 3.01
C CYS A 119 2.23 -6.21 1.54
N GLY A 120 2.18 -5.20 0.66
CA GLY A 120 2.29 -5.38 -0.78
C GLY A 120 1.21 -6.27 -1.37
N GLU A 121 1.62 -7.29 -2.14
CA GLU A 121 0.69 -8.23 -2.79
C GLU A 121 -0.12 -9.03 -1.76
N ASP A 122 0.50 -9.43 -0.64
CA ASP A 122 -0.20 -10.17 0.43
C ASP A 122 -1.31 -9.33 1.07
N LEU A 123 -1.12 -8.00 1.20
CA LEU A 123 -2.17 -7.10 1.70
C LEU A 123 -3.34 -7.00 0.71
N MET A 124 -3.06 -6.84 -0.60
CA MET A 124 -4.12 -6.77 -1.61
C MET A 124 -4.95 -8.05 -1.66
N ASP A 125 -4.29 -9.20 -1.60
CA ASP A 125 -4.98 -10.49 -1.58
C ASP A 125 -5.85 -10.63 -0.32
N THR A 126 -5.36 -10.15 0.84
CA THR A 126 -6.09 -10.19 2.12
C THR A 126 -7.29 -9.25 2.13
N GLU A 127 -7.15 -8.00 1.66
CA GLU A 127 -8.27 -7.03 1.61
C GLU A 127 -9.42 -7.48 0.70
N ASP A 128 -9.15 -8.32 -0.30
CA ASP A 128 -10.15 -8.84 -1.24
C ASP A 128 -10.78 -10.16 -0.78
N GLU A 129 -10.28 -10.79 0.30
CA GLU A 129 -10.83 -12.04 0.81
C GLU A 129 -12.08 -11.82 1.66
N GLU A 130 -13.17 -12.47 1.25
CA GLU A 130 -14.39 -12.56 2.04
C GLU A 130 -15.03 -13.95 1.86
N GLU A 131 -15.66 -14.44 2.92
CA GLU A 131 -16.48 -15.65 2.87
C GLU A 131 -17.89 -15.38 3.33
N LEU A 132 -18.86 -15.92 2.59
CA LEU A 132 -20.29 -15.83 2.87
C LEU A 132 -20.81 -17.20 3.29
N ASP A 133 -21.57 -17.26 4.37
CA ASP A 133 -22.12 -18.53 4.85
C ASP A 133 -23.62 -18.44 5.17
N ASP A 134 -24.30 -19.58 4.99
CA ASP A 134 -25.72 -19.81 5.23
C ASP A 134 -25.85 -20.88 6.33
N VAL A 135 -25.95 -20.40 7.58
CA VAL A 135 -25.94 -21.27 8.77
C VAL A 135 -27.21 -22.12 8.89
N ASP A 136 -28.35 -21.59 8.46
CA ASP A 136 -29.65 -22.27 8.57
C ASP A 136 -30.06 -23.04 7.30
N GLU A 137 -29.18 -23.05 6.29
CA GLU A 137 -29.32 -23.77 5.02
C GLU A 137 -30.63 -23.39 4.24
N ASN A 138 -31.11 -22.15 4.43
CA ASN A 138 -32.32 -21.67 3.75
C ASN A 138 -32.07 -21.13 2.34
N GLY A 139 -30.82 -21.02 1.92
CA GLY A 139 -30.37 -20.54 0.63
C GLY A 139 -30.11 -19.02 0.59
N THR A 140 -30.08 -18.37 1.76
CA THR A 140 -29.67 -16.97 1.91
C THR A 140 -28.48 -16.86 2.83
N MET A 141 -27.52 -15.99 2.49
CA MET A 141 -26.33 -15.79 3.30
C MET A 141 -26.67 -15.08 4.62
N ASP A 142 -26.24 -15.62 5.74
CA ASP A 142 -26.57 -15.14 7.08
C ASP A 142 -25.49 -14.24 7.65
N PHE A 143 -24.23 -14.49 7.32
CA PHE A 143 -23.11 -13.64 7.70
C PHE A 143 -22.01 -13.67 6.64
N ARG A 144 -21.09 -12.73 6.78
CA ARG A 144 -19.86 -12.66 6.01
C ARG A 144 -18.67 -12.51 6.95
N VAL A 145 -17.60 -13.22 6.63
CA VAL A 145 -16.29 -13.08 7.27
C VAL A 145 -15.38 -12.37 6.30
N TYR A 146 -14.64 -11.40 6.77
CA TYR A 146 -13.74 -10.59 5.95
C TYR A 146 -12.56 -10.06 6.77
N TRP A 147 -11.57 -9.53 6.09
CA TRP A 147 -10.46 -8.84 6.73
C TRP A 147 -10.77 -7.34 6.92
N ASP A 148 -10.59 -6.86 8.15
CA ASP A 148 -10.61 -5.42 8.48
C ASP A 148 -9.16 -4.95 8.63
N CYS A 149 -8.66 -4.25 7.61
CA CYS A 149 -7.30 -3.75 7.52
C CYS A 149 -7.24 -2.25 7.82
N GLN A 150 -6.48 -1.85 8.84
CA GLN A 150 -6.37 -0.47 9.31
C GLN A 150 -4.93 0.03 9.37
#